data_3528656a443d4a647a33eb76efbab5ce
#
_entry.id   3528656a443d4a647a33eb76efbab5ce
#
_cell.length_a   1.000
_cell.length_b   1.000
_cell.length_c   1.000
_cell.angle_alpha   90.00
_cell.angle_beta   90.00
_cell.angle_gamma   90.00
#
_symmetry.space_group_name_H-M   'P 1'
#
loop_
_entity.id
_entity.type
_entity.pdbx_description
1 polymer ?
#
loop_
_entity_poly.entity_id
_entity_poly.type
_entity_poly.pdbx_seq_one_letter_code
_entity_poly.pdbx_strand_id
1 'polypeptide(L)'
;MIRIVLLGAPGSGKGTQAKRLVERHGIPQISTGDLLRAQRAAGTPLGQRAQAAMDAGKLVDDEIVLGMIRERLAEPDTQNGYILDGFPRNIAQAEALDTLLSELGKPLDAVVQLEVDYGELTRRIAGRRTCSDCGHVVNLFTSPPGEAESEICPKTGAPHQLFQRPDDNEATVGERLRVYDEQTRPLIDFYEDQGLLRVIDGEGELDEVTARLEEALEASSDEASEEEAPKAKKPVAARKTATKKSAAKSAPAAKPGPSKKGPAKKKAPAKKTAAKKPAAKKSGKAAPAKGKKPAPKKKAASTAPAKGKKSAPKKTAAKKPARKK
;
A
#
# COMPACT_ATOMS: atom_id res chain seq x y z
N MET A 1 -19.37 14.27 -7.56
CA MET A 1 -18.56 13.72 -6.45
C MET A 1 -17.59 12.74 -7.06
N ILE A 2 -16.37 12.59 -6.55
CA ILE A 2 -15.36 11.69 -7.13
C ILE A 2 -14.98 10.63 -6.08
N ARG A 3 -15.37 9.38 -6.33
CA ARG A 3 -15.09 8.21 -5.47
C ARG A 3 -14.42 7.15 -6.31
N ILE A 4 -13.10 7.09 -6.25
CA ILE A 4 -12.33 6.27 -7.19
C ILE A 4 -11.34 5.35 -6.50
N VAL A 5 -11.02 4.27 -7.21
CA VAL A 5 -9.89 3.39 -6.92
C VAL A 5 -8.82 3.62 -7.98
N LEU A 6 -7.57 3.76 -7.56
CA LEU A 6 -6.43 3.73 -8.46
C LEU A 6 -5.78 2.35 -8.42
N LEU A 7 -5.85 1.65 -9.54
CA LEU A 7 -5.18 0.37 -9.78
C LEU A 7 -3.88 0.57 -10.56
N GLY A 8 -3.01 -0.42 -10.51
CA GLY A 8 -1.76 -0.47 -11.25
C GLY A 8 -0.64 -1.09 -10.43
N ALA A 9 0.40 -1.52 -11.11
CA ALA A 9 1.56 -2.18 -10.50
C ALA A 9 2.31 -1.25 -9.51
N PRO A 10 3.07 -1.81 -8.57
CA PRO A 10 4.02 -1.02 -7.79
C PRO A 10 4.91 -0.18 -8.72
N GLY A 11 5.03 1.12 -8.45
CA GLY A 11 5.83 2.04 -9.29
C GLY A 11 5.07 2.71 -10.43
N SER A 12 3.80 2.39 -10.69
CA SER A 12 3.03 2.98 -11.81
C SER A 12 2.65 4.47 -11.63
N GLY A 13 2.94 5.08 -10.47
CA GLY A 13 2.66 6.51 -10.27
C GLY A 13 1.35 6.82 -9.53
N LYS A 14 0.55 5.83 -9.11
CA LYS A 14 -0.73 6.01 -8.40
C LYS A 14 -0.69 7.07 -7.30
N GLY A 15 0.25 6.94 -6.39
CA GLY A 15 0.36 7.86 -5.26
C GLY A 15 0.73 9.30 -5.66
N THR A 16 1.44 9.48 -6.77
CA THR A 16 1.77 10.81 -7.31
C THR A 16 0.53 11.43 -7.94
N GLN A 17 -0.19 10.66 -8.74
CA GLN A 17 -1.42 11.12 -9.38
C GLN A 17 -2.54 11.35 -8.35
N ALA A 18 -2.65 10.49 -7.33
CA ALA A 18 -3.59 10.71 -6.23
C ALA A 18 -3.38 12.05 -5.52
N LYS A 19 -2.13 12.44 -5.24
CA LYS A 19 -1.82 13.73 -4.62
C LYS A 19 -2.28 14.91 -5.49
N ARG A 20 -2.06 14.83 -6.80
CA ARG A 20 -2.51 15.86 -7.75
C ARG A 20 -4.04 15.99 -7.78
N LEU A 21 -4.73 14.86 -7.75
CA LEU A 21 -6.20 14.85 -7.67
C LEU A 21 -6.69 15.44 -6.34
N VAL A 22 -6.02 15.14 -5.22
CA VAL A 22 -6.31 15.77 -3.92
C VAL A 22 -6.21 17.28 -4.00
N GLU A 23 -5.14 17.80 -4.60
CA GLU A 23 -4.91 19.24 -4.76
C GLU A 23 -5.96 19.91 -5.66
N ARG A 24 -6.42 19.24 -6.71
CA ARG A 24 -7.40 19.77 -7.67
C ARG A 24 -8.85 19.67 -7.19
N HIS A 25 -9.20 18.55 -6.59
CA HIS A 25 -10.60 18.25 -6.25
C HIS A 25 -10.93 18.42 -4.76
N GLY A 26 -9.92 18.60 -3.90
CA GLY A 26 -10.12 18.78 -2.46
C GLY A 26 -10.68 17.54 -1.75
N ILE A 27 -10.50 16.33 -2.33
CA ILE A 27 -10.95 15.04 -1.77
C ILE A 27 -9.76 14.28 -1.17
N PRO A 28 -9.94 13.51 -0.08
CA PRO A 28 -8.84 12.82 0.57
C PRO A 28 -8.35 11.60 -0.21
N GLN A 29 -7.01 11.41 -0.20
CA GLN A 29 -6.38 10.15 -0.58
C GLN A 29 -6.36 9.20 0.62
N ILE A 30 -6.78 7.96 0.41
CA ILE A 30 -6.71 6.87 1.37
C ILE A 30 -5.73 5.84 0.84
N SER A 31 -4.46 5.98 1.24
CA SER A 31 -3.38 5.07 0.85
C SER A 31 -3.16 4.01 1.94
N THR A 32 -3.50 2.76 1.65
CA THR A 32 -3.27 1.65 2.60
C THR A 32 -1.80 1.48 2.94
N GLY A 33 -0.91 1.71 1.98
CA GLY A 33 0.52 1.67 2.21
C GLY A 33 0.98 2.74 3.21
N ASP A 34 0.45 3.96 3.13
CA ASP A 34 0.81 5.05 4.04
C ASP A 34 0.19 4.83 5.43
N LEU A 35 -1.05 4.36 5.50
CA LEU A 35 -1.69 4.00 6.77
C LEU A 35 -0.87 2.92 7.51
N LEU A 36 -0.46 1.85 6.82
CA LEU A 36 0.35 0.79 7.42
C LEU A 36 1.75 1.29 7.83
N ARG A 37 2.38 2.15 7.03
CA ARG A 37 3.66 2.78 7.39
C ARG A 37 3.53 3.69 8.61
N ALA A 38 2.44 4.43 8.73
CA ALA A 38 2.17 5.26 9.91
C ALA A 38 1.98 4.40 11.17
N GLN A 39 1.23 3.30 11.08
CA GLN A 39 1.07 2.33 12.17
C GLN A 39 2.40 1.70 12.60
N ARG A 40 3.26 1.38 11.62
CA ARG A 40 4.61 0.89 11.88
C ARG A 40 5.47 1.93 12.60
N ALA A 41 5.48 3.17 12.13
CA ALA A 41 6.23 4.27 12.73
C ALA A 41 5.77 4.56 14.16
N ALA A 42 4.47 4.42 14.44
CA ALA A 42 3.89 4.54 15.76
C ALA A 42 4.16 3.32 16.68
N GLY A 43 4.76 2.23 16.16
CA GLY A 43 5.07 1.03 16.91
C GLY A 43 3.85 0.24 17.40
N THR A 44 2.69 0.43 16.79
CA THR A 44 1.45 -0.25 17.21
C THR A 44 1.54 -1.77 16.99
N PRO A 45 0.76 -2.58 17.72
CA PRO A 45 0.69 -4.02 17.47
C PRO A 45 0.31 -4.36 16.02
N LEU A 46 -0.57 -3.57 15.42
CA LEU A 46 -0.98 -3.70 14.03
C LEU A 46 0.20 -3.40 13.08
N GLY A 47 0.93 -2.31 13.31
CA GLY A 47 2.11 -1.96 12.52
C GLY A 47 3.22 -3.02 12.60
N GLN A 48 3.42 -3.64 13.78
CA GLN A 48 4.38 -4.74 13.94
C GLN A 48 3.95 -6.00 13.16
N ARG A 49 2.67 -6.36 13.16
CA ARG A 49 2.14 -7.49 12.37
C ARG A 49 2.25 -7.23 10.86
N ALA A 50 1.94 -6.03 10.42
CA ALA A 50 2.01 -5.65 9.01
C ALA A 50 3.46 -5.56 8.49
N GLN A 51 4.43 -5.22 9.36
CA GLN A 51 5.82 -4.99 8.98
C GLN A 51 6.44 -6.19 8.25
N ALA A 52 6.30 -7.40 8.81
CA ALA A 52 6.90 -8.61 8.23
C ALA A 52 6.37 -8.91 6.81
N ALA A 53 5.07 -8.69 6.57
CA ALA A 53 4.47 -8.86 5.26
C ALA A 53 4.97 -7.77 4.28
N MET A 54 5.00 -6.51 4.70
CA MET A 54 5.47 -5.39 3.87
C MET A 54 6.95 -5.54 3.49
N ASP A 55 7.82 -5.89 4.45
CA ASP A 55 9.25 -6.06 4.22
C ASP A 55 9.53 -7.26 3.27
N ALA A 56 8.63 -8.26 3.24
CA ALA A 56 8.67 -9.39 2.32
C ALA A 56 7.97 -9.12 0.97
N GLY A 57 7.39 -7.93 0.76
CA GLY A 57 6.64 -7.58 -0.45
C GLY A 57 5.29 -8.28 -0.59
N LYS A 58 4.79 -8.92 0.46
CA LYS A 58 3.51 -9.64 0.51
C LYS A 58 2.36 -8.73 0.93
N LEU A 59 1.13 -9.20 0.69
CA LEU A 59 -0.06 -8.53 1.21
C LEU A 59 -0.19 -8.71 2.72
N VAL A 60 -0.73 -7.69 3.37
CA VAL A 60 -1.15 -7.74 4.77
C VAL A 60 -2.53 -8.40 4.82
N ASP A 61 -2.86 -9.01 5.94
CA ASP A 61 -4.14 -9.66 6.23
C ASP A 61 -5.34 -8.78 5.85
N ASP A 62 -6.28 -9.36 5.09
CA ASP A 62 -7.41 -8.65 4.48
C ASP A 62 -8.32 -8.00 5.53
N GLU A 63 -8.57 -8.68 6.66
CA GLU A 63 -9.41 -8.16 7.74
C GLU A 63 -8.81 -6.89 8.36
N ILE A 64 -7.48 -6.85 8.50
CA ILE A 64 -6.76 -5.70 9.03
C ILE A 64 -6.93 -4.51 8.08
N VAL A 65 -6.68 -4.72 6.81
CA VAL A 65 -6.73 -3.66 5.81
C VAL A 65 -8.15 -3.13 5.65
N LEU A 66 -9.14 -4.04 5.57
CA LEU A 66 -10.56 -3.67 5.45
C LEU A 66 -11.06 -2.88 6.68
N GLY A 67 -10.62 -3.29 7.88
CA GLY A 67 -10.93 -2.55 9.12
C GLY A 67 -10.41 -1.11 9.06
N MET A 68 -9.15 -0.91 8.63
CA MET A 68 -8.57 0.43 8.47
C MET A 68 -9.30 1.28 7.43
N ILE A 69 -9.71 0.68 6.31
CA ILE A 69 -10.48 1.36 5.26
C ILE A 69 -11.86 1.76 5.79
N ARG A 70 -12.54 0.88 6.51
CA ARG A 70 -13.84 1.17 7.13
C ARG A 70 -13.76 2.36 8.08
N GLU A 71 -12.78 2.37 8.97
CA GLU A 71 -12.56 3.48 9.91
C GLU A 71 -12.29 4.79 9.17
N ARG A 72 -11.42 4.76 8.15
CA ARG A 72 -11.06 5.95 7.39
C ARG A 72 -12.21 6.50 6.53
N LEU A 73 -13.03 5.64 5.93
CA LEU A 73 -14.22 6.04 5.15
C LEU A 73 -15.34 6.60 6.02
N ALA A 74 -15.34 6.33 7.32
CA ALA A 74 -16.30 6.90 8.26
C ALA A 74 -15.98 8.35 8.64
N GLU A 75 -14.77 8.85 8.33
CA GLU A 75 -14.39 10.23 8.63
C GLU A 75 -15.17 11.24 7.78
N PRO A 76 -15.48 12.44 8.33
CA PRO A 76 -16.34 13.43 7.66
C PRO A 76 -15.79 13.94 6.33
N ASP A 77 -14.46 14.01 6.15
CA ASP A 77 -13.81 14.53 4.96
C ASP A 77 -14.02 13.67 3.71
N THR A 78 -14.44 12.40 3.88
CA THR A 78 -14.74 11.47 2.78
C THR A 78 -16.15 11.61 2.21
N GLN A 79 -16.97 12.52 2.75
CA GLN A 79 -18.36 12.66 2.29
C GLN A 79 -18.46 13.21 0.87
N ASN A 80 -17.55 14.10 0.49
CA ASN A 80 -17.55 14.73 -0.84
C ASN A 80 -16.80 13.92 -1.90
N GLY A 81 -16.24 12.78 -1.54
CA GLY A 81 -15.46 11.90 -2.40
C GLY A 81 -14.19 11.40 -1.71
N TYR A 82 -13.50 10.50 -2.38
CA TYR A 82 -12.25 9.91 -1.90
C TYR A 82 -11.49 9.21 -3.02
N ILE A 83 -10.20 9.02 -2.81
CA ILE A 83 -9.31 8.26 -3.69
C ILE A 83 -8.74 7.09 -2.89
N LEU A 84 -9.06 5.86 -3.26
CA LEU A 84 -8.41 4.66 -2.71
C LEU A 84 -7.13 4.37 -3.49
N ASP A 85 -5.99 4.33 -2.79
CA ASP A 85 -4.68 4.01 -3.37
C ASP A 85 -4.10 2.76 -2.70
N GLY A 86 -3.85 1.74 -3.51
CA GLY A 86 -3.31 0.46 -3.06
C GLY A 86 -4.30 -0.44 -2.32
N PHE A 87 -5.59 -0.25 -2.54
CA PHE A 87 -6.68 -1.11 -2.11
C PHE A 87 -7.87 -0.95 -3.07
N PRO A 88 -8.56 -2.06 -3.46
CA PRO A 88 -8.27 -3.46 -3.10
C PRO A 88 -7.02 -4.01 -3.83
N ARG A 89 -6.51 -5.16 -3.36
CA ARG A 89 -5.36 -5.85 -3.97
C ARG A 89 -5.63 -7.29 -4.36
N ASN A 90 -6.81 -7.80 -4.07
CA ASN A 90 -7.30 -9.11 -4.50
C ASN A 90 -8.83 -9.08 -4.61
N ILE A 91 -9.42 -10.10 -5.24
CA ILE A 91 -10.87 -10.20 -5.48
C ILE A 91 -11.67 -10.20 -4.16
N ALA A 92 -11.20 -10.94 -3.15
CA ALA A 92 -11.89 -10.98 -1.86
C ALA A 92 -11.98 -9.60 -1.19
N GLN A 93 -10.91 -8.79 -1.30
CA GLN A 93 -10.94 -7.40 -0.84
C GLN A 93 -11.89 -6.53 -1.66
N ALA A 94 -12.00 -6.76 -2.97
CA ALA A 94 -12.91 -6.00 -3.84
C ALA A 94 -14.37 -6.28 -3.50
N GLU A 95 -14.75 -7.55 -3.35
CA GLU A 95 -16.10 -7.96 -2.94
C GLU A 95 -16.47 -7.39 -1.54
N ALA A 96 -15.51 -7.43 -0.62
CA ALA A 96 -15.71 -6.86 0.72
C ALA A 96 -15.81 -5.33 0.69
N LEU A 97 -15.06 -4.66 -0.20
CA LEU A 97 -15.15 -3.22 -0.42
C LEU A 97 -16.52 -2.84 -0.99
N ASP A 98 -16.99 -3.53 -2.03
CA ASP A 98 -18.29 -3.26 -2.65
C ASP A 98 -19.43 -3.37 -1.62
N THR A 99 -19.36 -4.39 -0.76
CA THR A 99 -20.31 -4.56 0.35
C THR A 99 -20.23 -3.37 1.31
N LEU A 100 -19.03 -3.00 1.75
CA LEU A 100 -18.80 -1.88 2.66
C LEU A 100 -19.31 -0.55 2.09
N LEU A 101 -19.01 -0.29 0.82
CA LEU A 101 -19.41 0.96 0.16
C LEU A 101 -20.93 1.03 -0.02
N SER A 102 -21.56 -0.10 -0.30
CA SER A 102 -23.04 -0.21 -0.34
C SER A 102 -23.66 0.08 1.02
N GLU A 103 -23.11 -0.47 2.11
CA GLU A 103 -23.56 -0.21 3.49
C GLU A 103 -23.43 1.27 3.86
N LEU A 104 -22.36 1.94 3.39
CA LEU A 104 -22.09 3.34 3.66
C LEU A 104 -22.83 4.31 2.72
N GLY A 105 -23.49 3.82 1.67
CA GLY A 105 -24.11 4.64 0.62
C GLY A 105 -23.09 5.46 -0.18
N LYS A 106 -21.88 4.94 -0.37
CA LYS A 106 -20.75 5.60 -1.03
C LYS A 106 -20.19 4.75 -2.18
N PRO A 107 -21.00 4.36 -3.19
CA PRO A 107 -20.52 3.52 -4.30
C PRO A 107 -19.36 4.19 -5.06
N LEU A 108 -18.55 3.38 -5.74
CA LEU A 108 -17.49 3.89 -6.63
C LEU A 108 -18.10 4.52 -7.88
N ASP A 109 -17.48 5.59 -8.33
CA ASP A 109 -17.81 6.24 -9.61
C ASP A 109 -16.94 5.65 -10.74
N ALA A 110 -15.67 5.34 -10.46
CA ALA A 110 -14.75 4.71 -11.42
C ALA A 110 -13.58 3.99 -10.73
N VAL A 111 -12.96 3.09 -11.48
CA VAL A 111 -11.69 2.43 -11.14
C VAL A 111 -10.70 2.72 -12.25
N VAL A 112 -9.63 3.45 -11.96
CA VAL A 112 -8.64 3.85 -12.97
C VAL A 112 -7.40 2.99 -12.85
N GLN A 113 -7.09 2.26 -13.91
CA GLN A 113 -5.88 1.44 -14.06
C GLN A 113 -4.78 2.28 -14.73
N LEU A 114 -3.66 2.50 -14.02
CA LEU A 114 -2.45 3.07 -14.62
C LEU A 114 -1.59 1.93 -15.17
N GLU A 115 -1.49 1.84 -16.48
CA GLU A 115 -0.66 0.86 -17.18
C GLU A 115 0.73 1.44 -17.45
N VAL A 116 1.78 0.66 -17.15
CA VAL A 116 3.19 1.04 -17.32
C VAL A 116 4.01 -0.21 -17.61
N ASP A 117 4.99 -0.10 -18.50
CA ASP A 117 5.91 -1.19 -18.84
C ASP A 117 6.72 -1.68 -17.62
N TYR A 118 6.97 -2.98 -17.55
CA TYR A 118 7.68 -3.60 -16.42
C TYR A 118 9.12 -3.09 -16.24
N GLY A 119 9.80 -2.80 -17.33
CA GLY A 119 11.16 -2.23 -17.29
C GLY A 119 11.15 -0.84 -16.64
N GLU A 120 10.18 -0.02 -17.02
CA GLU A 120 10.00 1.32 -16.45
C GLU A 120 9.57 1.25 -14.99
N LEU A 121 8.68 0.31 -14.61
CA LEU A 121 8.29 0.10 -13.21
C LEU A 121 9.50 -0.18 -12.32
N THR A 122 10.38 -1.09 -12.75
CA THR A 122 11.58 -1.46 -12.00
C THR A 122 12.49 -0.24 -11.83
N ARG A 123 12.71 0.53 -12.90
CA ARG A 123 13.47 1.75 -12.88
C ARG A 123 12.89 2.79 -11.93
N ARG A 124 11.57 3.03 -12.00
CA ARG A 124 10.86 3.98 -11.13
C ARG A 124 10.96 3.60 -9.65
N ILE A 125 10.82 2.32 -9.31
CA ILE A 125 10.93 1.86 -7.92
C ILE A 125 12.36 2.02 -7.40
N ALA A 126 13.37 1.65 -8.19
CA ALA A 126 14.76 1.77 -7.81
C ALA A 126 15.18 3.23 -7.57
N GLY A 127 14.66 4.15 -8.38
CA GLY A 127 14.92 5.60 -8.27
C GLY A 127 14.12 6.30 -7.18
N ARG A 128 13.09 5.65 -6.62
CA ARG A 128 12.19 6.29 -5.66
C ARG A 128 12.90 6.67 -4.36
N ARG A 129 12.67 7.89 -3.91
CA ARG A 129 13.08 8.41 -2.61
C ARG A 129 11.87 9.06 -1.94
N THR A 130 11.83 8.98 -0.62
CA THR A 130 10.71 9.49 0.17
C THR A 130 11.26 10.36 1.28
N CYS A 131 10.66 11.53 1.51
CA CYS A 131 11.02 12.36 2.64
C CYS A 131 10.51 11.75 3.95
N SER A 132 11.38 11.64 4.95
CA SER A 132 11.04 11.10 6.28
C SER A 132 9.98 11.92 7.02
N ASP A 133 9.96 13.23 6.78
CA ASP A 133 9.13 14.17 7.54
C ASP A 133 7.74 14.37 6.93
N CYS A 134 7.67 14.64 5.62
CA CYS A 134 6.41 14.97 4.96
C CYS A 134 5.85 13.87 4.05
N GLY A 135 6.62 12.81 3.78
CA GLY A 135 6.21 11.75 2.86
C GLY A 135 6.24 12.17 1.37
N HIS A 136 6.85 13.32 1.04
CA HIS A 136 7.05 13.71 -0.35
C HIS A 136 7.88 12.65 -1.08
N VAL A 137 7.48 12.30 -2.30
CA VAL A 137 8.14 11.27 -3.11
C VAL A 137 8.77 11.92 -4.33
N VAL A 138 10.05 11.68 -4.52
CA VAL A 138 10.81 12.07 -5.69
C VAL A 138 11.43 10.84 -6.35
N ASN A 139 11.82 10.95 -7.60
CA ASN A 139 12.46 9.88 -8.33
C ASN A 139 13.78 10.36 -8.94
N LEU A 140 14.88 9.72 -8.59
CA LEU A 140 16.22 10.11 -9.04
C LEU A 140 16.43 9.99 -10.56
N PHE A 141 15.59 9.22 -11.26
CA PHE A 141 15.75 8.97 -12.70
C PHE A 141 14.78 9.78 -13.57
N THR A 142 13.69 10.29 -12.99
CA THR A 142 12.64 11.03 -13.72
C THR A 142 12.52 12.48 -13.27
N SER A 143 13.01 12.83 -12.06
CA SER A 143 13.08 14.22 -11.62
C SER A 143 14.35 14.89 -12.13
N PRO A 144 14.31 16.19 -12.48
CA PRO A 144 15.50 16.94 -12.86
C PRO A 144 16.60 16.86 -11.81
N PRO A 145 17.87 16.77 -12.20
CA PRO A 145 18.98 16.71 -11.26
C PRO A 145 19.01 17.94 -10.34
N GLY A 146 19.06 17.71 -9.02
CA GLY A 146 19.13 18.76 -8.00
C GLY A 146 17.80 19.39 -7.60
N GLU A 147 16.71 19.14 -8.30
CA GLU A 147 15.39 19.67 -7.94
C GLU A 147 14.89 19.02 -6.66
N ALA A 148 14.98 17.70 -6.57
CA ALA A 148 14.58 16.92 -5.40
C ALA A 148 15.33 17.29 -4.11
N GLU A 149 16.57 17.74 -4.22
CA GLU A 149 17.43 18.10 -3.09
C GLU A 149 17.26 19.57 -2.67
N SER A 150 16.77 20.42 -3.58
CA SER A 150 16.57 21.86 -3.35
C SER A 150 15.18 22.22 -2.83
N GLU A 151 14.19 21.34 -3.00
CA GLU A 151 12.86 21.59 -2.50
C GLU A 151 12.80 21.63 -0.97
N ILE A 152 12.05 22.60 -0.46
CA ILE A 152 11.87 22.78 0.99
C ILE A 152 10.70 21.95 1.49
N CYS A 153 10.98 21.13 2.48
CA CYS A 153 9.96 20.33 3.16
C CYS A 153 8.95 21.24 3.88
N PRO A 154 7.64 21.17 3.57
CA PRO A 154 6.64 22.03 4.16
C PRO A 154 6.45 21.80 5.66
N LYS A 155 6.87 20.63 6.19
CA LYS A 155 6.78 20.34 7.62
C LYS A 155 7.95 20.89 8.44
N THR A 156 9.13 20.95 7.88
CA THR A 156 10.35 21.32 8.62
C THR A 156 10.92 22.66 8.22
N GLY A 157 10.55 23.20 7.05
CA GLY A 157 11.15 24.41 6.48
C GLY A 157 12.62 24.24 6.07
N ALA A 158 13.11 23.01 6.01
CA ALA A 158 14.47 22.64 5.59
C ALA A 158 14.41 21.74 4.33
N PRO A 159 15.52 21.49 3.64
CA PRO A 159 15.56 20.53 2.53
C PRO A 159 14.99 19.16 2.92
N HIS A 160 14.36 18.46 1.97
CA HIS A 160 13.80 17.14 2.21
C HIS A 160 14.86 16.12 2.66
N GLN A 161 14.58 15.39 3.75
CA GLN A 161 15.40 14.26 4.17
C GLN A 161 14.96 13.00 3.43
N LEU A 162 15.58 12.74 2.29
CA LEU A 162 15.21 11.67 1.39
C LEU A 162 15.84 10.33 1.81
N PHE A 163 15.04 9.27 1.86
CA PHE A 163 15.50 7.90 2.07
C PHE A 163 14.84 6.93 1.09
N GLN A 164 15.48 5.81 0.82
CA GLN A 164 14.89 4.70 0.08
C GLN A 164 14.04 3.86 1.03
N ARG A 165 12.82 3.53 0.61
CA ARG A 165 11.96 2.66 1.41
C ARG A 165 12.57 1.27 1.54
N PRO A 166 12.41 0.58 2.67
CA PRO A 166 12.92 -0.78 2.86
C PRO A 166 12.38 -1.80 1.85
N ASP A 167 11.16 -1.56 1.37
CA ASP A 167 10.45 -2.39 0.38
C ASP A 167 10.80 -2.05 -1.08
N ASP A 168 11.74 -1.14 -1.34
CA ASP A 168 12.21 -0.75 -2.67
C ASP A 168 13.57 -1.37 -3.03
N ASN A 169 14.00 -2.41 -2.31
CA ASN A 169 15.16 -3.19 -2.71
C ASN A 169 14.81 -4.18 -3.83
N GLU A 170 15.78 -4.55 -4.65
CA GLU A 170 15.59 -5.35 -5.87
C GLU A 170 14.86 -6.68 -5.62
N ALA A 171 15.21 -7.40 -4.55
CA ALA A 171 14.58 -8.67 -4.23
C ALA A 171 13.10 -8.50 -3.86
N THR A 172 12.77 -7.49 -3.06
CA THR A 172 11.39 -7.20 -2.66
C THR A 172 10.57 -6.65 -3.83
N VAL A 173 11.17 -5.87 -4.72
CA VAL A 173 10.50 -5.34 -5.92
C VAL A 173 10.01 -6.49 -6.80
N GLY A 174 10.86 -7.49 -7.08
CA GLY A 174 10.46 -8.66 -7.84
C GLY A 174 9.28 -9.41 -7.21
N GLU A 175 9.30 -9.61 -5.89
CA GLU A 175 8.19 -10.25 -5.18
C GLU A 175 6.92 -9.41 -5.24
N ARG A 176 7.00 -8.09 -5.11
CA ARG A 176 5.83 -7.19 -5.21
C ARG A 176 5.18 -7.23 -6.59
N LEU A 177 5.98 -7.28 -7.66
CA LEU A 177 5.48 -7.42 -9.02
C LEU A 177 4.82 -8.79 -9.23
N ARG A 178 5.43 -9.87 -8.73
CA ARG A 178 4.84 -11.20 -8.78
C ARG A 178 3.50 -11.26 -8.03
N VAL A 179 3.43 -10.73 -6.81
CA VAL A 179 2.19 -10.67 -6.03
C VAL A 179 1.12 -9.82 -6.74
N TYR A 180 1.54 -8.73 -7.38
CA TYR A 180 0.62 -7.92 -8.18
C TYR A 180 0.01 -8.72 -9.33
N ASP A 181 0.82 -9.43 -10.12
CA ASP A 181 0.34 -10.23 -11.25
C ASP A 181 -0.59 -11.35 -10.81
N GLU A 182 -0.26 -12.04 -9.72
CA GLU A 182 -1.02 -13.19 -9.26
C GLU A 182 -2.33 -12.79 -8.55
N GLN A 183 -2.35 -11.69 -7.82
CA GLN A 183 -3.46 -11.38 -6.93
C GLN A 183 -4.21 -10.10 -7.29
N THR A 184 -3.51 -9.07 -7.81
CA THR A 184 -4.10 -7.76 -8.04
C THR A 184 -4.55 -7.57 -9.49
N ARG A 185 -3.78 -8.08 -10.45
CA ARG A 185 -4.13 -7.98 -11.87
C ARG A 185 -5.53 -8.53 -12.21
N PRO A 186 -6.02 -9.62 -11.60
CA PRO A 186 -7.37 -10.11 -11.84
C PRO A 186 -8.50 -9.11 -11.48
N LEU A 187 -8.19 -8.05 -10.72
CA LEU A 187 -9.14 -6.96 -10.45
C LEU A 187 -9.51 -6.16 -11.72
N ILE A 188 -8.66 -6.19 -12.74
CA ILE A 188 -8.93 -5.52 -14.01
C ILE A 188 -10.20 -6.12 -14.61
N ASP A 189 -10.23 -7.44 -14.81
CA ASP A 189 -11.39 -8.15 -15.34
C ASP A 189 -12.62 -7.98 -14.42
N PHE A 190 -12.41 -8.01 -13.10
CA PHE A 190 -13.48 -7.85 -12.12
C PHE A 190 -14.20 -6.50 -12.22
N TYR A 191 -13.46 -5.40 -12.40
CA TYR A 191 -14.05 -4.07 -12.53
C TYR A 191 -14.46 -3.74 -13.97
N GLU A 192 -13.86 -4.39 -14.98
CA GLU A 192 -14.33 -4.33 -16.36
C GLU A 192 -15.72 -4.94 -16.50
N ASP A 193 -15.97 -6.11 -15.89
CA ASP A 193 -17.28 -6.77 -15.85
C ASP A 193 -18.36 -5.91 -15.17
N GLN A 194 -17.96 -5.01 -14.26
CA GLN A 194 -18.85 -4.06 -13.60
C GLN A 194 -19.06 -2.75 -14.39
N GLY A 195 -18.30 -2.53 -15.46
CA GLY A 195 -18.34 -1.30 -16.25
C GLY A 195 -17.63 -0.10 -15.57
N LEU A 196 -16.94 -0.34 -14.46
CA LEU A 196 -16.28 0.72 -13.68
C LEU A 196 -14.84 1.00 -14.13
N LEU A 197 -14.22 0.08 -14.89
CA LEU A 197 -12.81 0.17 -15.26
C LEU A 197 -12.56 1.24 -16.32
N ARG A 198 -11.52 2.03 -16.11
CA ARG A 198 -10.92 2.95 -17.08
C ARG A 198 -9.43 2.69 -17.11
N VAL A 199 -8.87 2.40 -18.28
CA VAL A 199 -7.44 2.13 -18.46
C VAL A 199 -6.78 3.35 -19.08
N ILE A 200 -5.71 3.83 -18.45
CA ILE A 200 -4.90 4.93 -18.95
C ILE A 200 -3.43 4.53 -19.04
N ASP A 201 -2.73 5.10 -20.01
CA ASP A 201 -1.29 5.01 -20.09
C ASP A 201 -0.66 5.86 -18.98
N GLY A 202 0.10 5.21 -18.08
CA GLY A 202 0.82 5.82 -16.96
C GLY A 202 2.25 6.25 -17.32
N GLU A 203 2.62 6.24 -18.59
CA GLU A 203 3.91 6.69 -19.10
C GLU A 203 3.84 8.12 -19.65
N GLY A 204 4.99 8.80 -19.67
CA GLY A 204 5.12 10.19 -20.09
C GLY A 204 5.31 11.16 -18.94
N GLU A 205 5.13 12.44 -19.24
CA GLU A 205 5.26 13.51 -18.27
C GLU A 205 4.12 13.53 -17.27
N LEU A 206 4.41 13.99 -16.05
CA LEU A 206 3.43 13.98 -14.95
C LEU A 206 2.12 14.68 -15.32
N ASP A 207 2.21 15.80 -16.04
CA ASP A 207 1.02 16.59 -16.44
C ASP A 207 0.19 15.88 -17.50
N GLU A 208 0.83 15.16 -18.43
CA GLU A 208 0.15 14.36 -19.44
C GLU A 208 -0.64 13.20 -18.83
N VAL A 209 -0.02 12.47 -17.90
CA VAL A 209 -0.70 11.38 -17.19
C VAL A 209 -1.86 11.92 -16.35
N THR A 210 -1.68 13.08 -15.71
CA THR A 210 -2.77 13.72 -14.96
C THR A 210 -3.93 14.11 -15.89
N ALA A 211 -3.65 14.66 -17.07
CA ALA A 211 -4.67 15.03 -18.04
C ALA A 211 -5.47 13.80 -18.53
N ARG A 212 -4.78 12.70 -18.89
CA ARG A 212 -5.44 11.43 -19.27
C ARG A 212 -6.33 10.89 -18.15
N LEU A 213 -5.88 11.03 -16.89
CA LEU A 213 -6.65 10.57 -15.74
C LEU A 213 -7.89 11.41 -15.55
N GLU A 214 -7.82 12.72 -15.68
CA GLU A 214 -8.98 13.61 -15.58
C GLU A 214 -9.98 13.37 -16.71
N GLU A 215 -9.52 13.23 -17.96
CA GLU A 215 -10.36 12.87 -19.10
C GLU A 215 -11.12 11.56 -18.85
N ALA A 216 -10.44 10.53 -18.29
CA ALA A 216 -11.06 9.27 -17.94
C ALA A 216 -12.13 9.40 -16.83
N LEU A 217 -11.99 10.38 -15.92
CA LEU A 217 -12.97 10.66 -14.87
C LEU A 217 -14.15 11.49 -15.38
N GLU A 218 -13.93 12.42 -16.31
CA GLU A 218 -14.98 13.22 -16.93
C GLU A 218 -15.92 12.35 -17.78
N ALA A 219 -15.38 11.42 -18.57
CA ALA A 219 -16.15 10.45 -19.34
C ALA A 219 -17.12 9.62 -18.46
N SER A 220 -16.73 9.34 -17.21
CA SER A 220 -17.57 8.61 -16.25
C SER A 220 -18.75 9.44 -15.74
N SER A 221 -18.64 10.76 -15.74
CA SER A 221 -19.71 11.66 -15.25
C SER A 221 -20.82 11.83 -16.28
N ASP A 222 -20.50 11.72 -17.57
CA ASP A 222 -21.48 11.89 -18.65
C ASP A 222 -22.31 10.61 -18.86
N GLU A 223 -21.72 9.42 -18.73
CA GLU A 223 -22.43 8.15 -18.78
C GLU A 223 -23.41 7.96 -17.60
N ALA A 224 -23.04 8.45 -16.39
CA ALA A 224 -23.90 8.37 -15.20
C ALA A 224 -25.14 9.30 -15.27
N SER A 225 -25.17 10.27 -16.17
CA SER A 225 -26.30 11.18 -16.34
C SER A 225 -27.39 10.63 -17.28
N GLU A 226 -27.12 9.56 -18.04
CA GLU A 226 -28.06 8.96 -18.99
C GLU A 226 -28.66 7.61 -18.51
N GLU A 227 -28.14 6.98 -17.47
CA GLU A 227 -28.62 5.67 -17.00
C GLU A 227 -29.23 5.76 -15.59
N GLU A 228 -30.56 5.74 -15.56
CA GLU A 228 -31.38 5.52 -14.36
C GLU A 228 -31.01 4.17 -13.70
N ALA A 229 -30.83 4.16 -12.41
CA ALA A 229 -30.40 3.12 -11.46
C ALA A 229 -30.29 1.67 -11.98
N PRO A 230 -29.15 0.98 -11.76
CA PRO A 230 -28.99 -0.41 -12.19
C PRO A 230 -29.98 -1.31 -11.48
N LYS A 231 -30.83 -1.97 -12.26
CA LYS A 231 -31.71 -3.04 -11.79
C LYS A 231 -30.87 -4.12 -11.14
N ALA A 232 -31.03 -4.31 -9.85
CA ALA A 232 -30.42 -5.38 -9.09
C ALA A 232 -30.57 -6.72 -9.82
N LYS A 233 -29.49 -7.25 -10.36
CA LYS A 233 -29.45 -8.59 -10.94
C LYS A 233 -29.64 -9.57 -9.79
N LYS A 234 -30.73 -10.34 -9.86
CA LYS A 234 -31.05 -11.46 -8.95
C LYS A 234 -29.89 -12.45 -8.93
N PRO A 235 -29.59 -13.07 -7.77
CA PRO A 235 -28.51 -14.05 -7.66
C PRO A 235 -28.75 -15.20 -8.63
N VAL A 236 -27.75 -15.50 -9.44
CA VAL A 236 -27.74 -16.64 -10.38
C VAL A 236 -27.82 -17.91 -9.56
N ALA A 237 -28.99 -18.52 -9.62
CA ALA A 237 -29.26 -19.82 -8.99
C ALA A 237 -28.34 -20.88 -9.63
N ALA A 238 -27.65 -21.62 -8.76
CA ALA A 238 -26.81 -22.75 -9.11
C ALA A 238 -27.49 -23.68 -10.15
N ARG A 239 -26.89 -23.79 -11.30
CA ARG A 239 -27.31 -24.67 -12.39
C ARG A 239 -27.10 -26.12 -11.97
N LYS A 240 -28.17 -26.75 -11.43
CA LYS A 240 -28.21 -28.19 -11.21
C LYS A 240 -28.15 -28.89 -12.58
N THR A 241 -27.08 -29.61 -12.81
CA THR A 241 -26.94 -30.54 -13.94
C THR A 241 -27.95 -31.65 -13.79
N ALA A 242 -28.98 -31.63 -14.60
CA ALA A 242 -29.95 -32.72 -14.73
C ALA A 242 -29.33 -33.84 -15.59
N THR A 243 -28.91 -34.91 -14.98
CA THR A 243 -28.59 -36.16 -15.65
C THR A 243 -29.88 -36.85 -16.09
N LYS A 244 -30.00 -37.01 -17.38
CA LYS A 244 -31.09 -37.66 -18.12
C LYS A 244 -31.14 -39.14 -17.76
N LYS A 245 -32.22 -39.58 -17.10
CA LYS A 245 -32.56 -40.98 -16.86
C LYS A 245 -33.07 -41.60 -18.16
N SER A 246 -32.40 -42.66 -18.63
CA SER A 246 -32.99 -43.59 -19.56
C SER A 246 -33.39 -44.86 -18.80
N ALA A 247 -34.63 -45.22 -18.97
CA ALA A 247 -35.22 -46.40 -18.37
C ALA A 247 -34.96 -47.66 -19.21
N ALA A 248 -34.62 -48.76 -18.54
CA ALA A 248 -34.91 -50.12 -19.03
C ALA A 248 -35.00 -51.08 -17.85
N LYS A 249 -36.10 -51.58 -17.69
CA LYS A 249 -36.86 -52.75 -17.23
C LYS A 249 -36.04 -53.99 -16.78
N SER A 250 -36.52 -54.53 -15.69
CA SER A 250 -36.82 -55.91 -15.29
C SER A 250 -36.01 -56.47 -14.12
N ALA A 251 -36.76 -56.79 -13.10
CA ALA A 251 -36.47 -57.66 -11.94
C ALA A 251 -36.58 -59.17 -12.37
N PRO A 252 -36.41 -60.22 -11.49
CA PRO A 252 -36.31 -60.21 -10.04
C PRO A 252 -35.32 -61.21 -9.40
N ALA A 253 -35.12 -61.08 -8.07
CA ALA A 253 -34.93 -62.06 -7.04
C ALA A 253 -33.81 -63.11 -7.04
N ALA A 254 -33.00 -63.10 -5.97
CA ALA A 254 -32.79 -64.19 -5.05
C ALA A 254 -31.89 -63.78 -3.86
N LYS A 255 -32.40 -64.02 -2.67
CA LYS A 255 -31.69 -64.17 -1.36
C LYS A 255 -31.33 -65.63 -1.14
N PRO A 256 -30.65 -66.12 -0.07
CA PRO A 256 -29.63 -65.50 0.83
C PRO A 256 -28.48 -66.48 1.23
N GLY A 257 -27.55 -65.93 2.01
CA GLY A 257 -26.90 -66.59 3.13
C GLY A 257 -25.62 -67.39 2.92
N PRO A 258 -24.99 -67.90 3.97
CA PRO A 258 -24.20 -67.12 4.90
C PRO A 258 -22.75 -67.65 5.12
N SER A 259 -21.96 -66.86 5.88
CA SER A 259 -20.88 -67.24 6.80
C SER A 259 -19.65 -68.03 6.31
N LYS A 260 -18.50 -67.48 6.78
CA LYS A 260 -17.49 -68.14 7.65
C LYS A 260 -16.32 -67.19 7.89
N LYS A 261 -16.21 -66.72 9.11
CA LYS A 261 -15.19 -66.98 10.14
C LYS A 261 -13.73 -66.98 9.68
N GLY A 262 -13.01 -66.06 10.37
CA GLY A 262 -11.60 -65.82 10.46
C GLY A 262 -10.67 -67.00 10.80
N PRO A 263 -9.45 -66.89 11.26
CA PRO A 263 -9.00 -66.12 12.44
C PRO A 263 -7.62 -65.39 12.32
N ALA A 264 -7.47 -64.36 13.07
CA ALA A 264 -6.54 -64.08 14.19
C ALA A 264 -5.01 -64.31 14.06
N LYS A 265 -4.31 -63.28 14.58
CA LYS A 265 -3.05 -63.25 15.36
C LYS A 265 -1.74 -63.12 14.60
N LYS A 266 -1.01 -62.03 14.91
CA LYS A 266 0.09 -61.92 15.91
C LYS A 266 0.66 -60.53 15.85
N LYS A 267 0.54 -59.72 16.90
CA LYS A 267 1.47 -59.32 17.97
C LYS A 267 2.88 -58.90 17.53
N ALA A 268 3.16 -57.70 17.96
CA ALA A 268 4.39 -56.93 18.09
C ALA A 268 5.60 -57.73 18.63
N PRO A 269 6.82 -57.12 18.66
CA PRO A 269 7.11 -56.23 19.75
C PRO A 269 8.01 -55.00 19.44
N ALA A 270 7.94 -54.07 20.34
CA ALA A 270 8.79 -52.92 20.54
C ALA A 270 10.27 -53.28 20.80
N LYS A 271 11.16 -52.45 20.32
CA LYS A 271 12.52 -52.37 20.87
C LYS A 271 12.92 -50.93 21.21
N LYS A 272 13.01 -50.69 22.54
CA LYS A 272 13.71 -49.59 23.18
C LYS A 272 15.21 -49.79 23.03
N THR A 273 15.93 -48.72 22.78
CA THR A 273 17.30 -48.49 23.25
C THR A 273 17.44 -46.96 23.33
N ALA A 274 17.40 -46.38 24.46
CA ALA A 274 18.34 -46.11 25.52
C ALA A 274 19.55 -45.26 25.10
N ALA A 275 19.44 -44.00 25.51
CA ALA A 275 20.39 -43.04 25.96
C ALA A 275 21.90 -43.33 25.84
N LYS A 276 22.63 -42.33 25.35
CA LYS A 276 23.97 -41.99 25.90
C LYS A 276 24.28 -40.51 25.70
N LYS A 277 24.38 -39.87 26.89
CA LYS A 277 25.04 -38.59 27.14
C LYS A 277 26.50 -38.90 27.47
N PRO A 278 27.48 -38.11 27.11
CA PRO A 278 28.64 -37.85 27.95
C PRO A 278 28.79 -36.36 28.21
N ALA A 279 28.72 -36.01 29.38
CA ALA A 279 29.61 -35.58 30.43
C ALA A 279 30.61 -34.46 30.10
N ALA A 280 30.45 -33.44 30.90
CA ALA A 280 31.23 -32.22 31.04
C ALA A 280 32.74 -32.45 31.23
N LYS A 281 33.56 -31.55 30.69
CA LYS A 281 34.87 -31.22 31.22
C LYS A 281 34.97 -29.76 31.57
N LYS A 282 35.16 -29.52 32.87
CA LYS A 282 35.56 -28.27 33.51
C LYS A 282 37.05 -28.03 33.25
N SER A 283 37.42 -26.81 32.99
CA SER A 283 38.60 -26.06 33.45
C SER A 283 38.71 -24.81 32.59
N GLY A 284 38.95 -23.60 33.03
CA GLY A 284 39.46 -23.11 34.29
C GLY A 284 39.33 -21.60 34.31
N LYS A 285 39.32 -21.10 35.49
CA LYS A 285 39.30 -19.70 35.90
C LYS A 285 40.38 -18.84 35.24
N ALA A 286 40.01 -17.63 34.80
CA ALA A 286 40.80 -16.42 35.10
C ALA A 286 39.93 -15.18 34.89
N ALA A 287 39.66 -14.43 35.92
CA ALA A 287 39.32 -13.01 35.98
C ALA A 287 40.43 -12.42 36.90
N PRO A 288 40.52 -11.10 37.03
CA PRO A 288 40.07 -9.93 36.27
C PRO A 288 41.21 -8.91 36.02
N ALA A 289 41.04 -8.02 35.09
CA ALA A 289 41.85 -6.80 35.07
C ALA A 289 40.94 -5.58 34.99
N LYS A 290 40.92 -4.85 36.09
CA LYS A 290 40.42 -3.48 36.24
C LYS A 290 41.31 -2.53 35.44
N GLY A 291 40.78 -1.70 34.60
CA GLY A 291 41.47 -0.62 33.90
C GLY A 291 40.53 0.57 33.68
N LYS A 292 40.49 1.42 34.64
CA LYS A 292 40.59 2.89 34.71
C LYS A 292 39.80 3.71 33.68
N LYS A 293 38.75 4.37 34.18
CA LYS A 293 38.20 5.65 33.69
C LYS A 293 39.31 6.72 33.63
N PRO A 294 39.29 7.63 32.66
CA PRO A 294 39.77 8.97 32.87
C PRO A 294 38.64 9.93 33.15
N ALA A 295 38.80 10.75 34.14
CA ALA A 295 37.98 11.82 34.62
C ALA A 295 38.14 13.11 33.75
N PRO A 296 37.26 14.12 33.89
CA PRO A 296 37.15 15.27 33.00
C PRO A 296 38.17 16.36 33.32
N LYS A 297 38.74 16.99 32.29
CA LYS A 297 39.56 18.21 32.47
C LYS A 297 38.67 19.44 32.45
N LYS A 298 38.80 20.20 33.54
CA LYS A 298 38.25 21.54 33.78
C LYS A 298 38.98 22.62 32.97
N LYS A 299 38.20 23.61 32.51
CA LYS A 299 38.40 25.07 32.49
C LYS A 299 39.75 25.64 32.06
N ALA A 300 39.66 26.49 31.05
CA ALA A 300 40.33 27.81 31.18
C ALA A 300 39.40 28.86 30.53
N ALA A 301 39.14 29.88 31.29
CA ALA A 301 38.43 31.09 30.99
C ALA A 301 39.41 32.18 30.50
N SER A 302 38.86 33.21 29.94
CA SER A 302 39.34 34.57 29.69
C SER A 302 39.31 34.87 28.16
N THR A 303 38.80 35.94 27.66
CA THR A 303 38.57 37.31 28.12
C THR A 303 37.70 38.01 27.07
N ALA A 304 36.68 38.76 27.49
CA ALA A 304 36.18 39.93 26.78
C ALA A 304 37.05 41.13 27.21
N PRO A 305 37.00 42.31 26.60
CA PRO A 305 35.96 42.97 25.86
C PRO A 305 36.43 43.87 24.71
N ALA A 306 35.53 44.42 23.88
CA ALA A 306 35.61 45.83 23.48
C ALA A 306 34.32 46.30 22.76
N LYS A 307 33.79 47.37 23.32
CA LYS A 307 32.71 48.23 22.85
C LYS A 307 33.16 48.95 21.56
N GLY A 308 32.30 49.11 20.58
CA GLY A 308 32.46 49.97 19.42
C GLY A 308 31.13 50.36 18.82
N LYS A 309 30.57 51.45 19.35
CA LYS A 309 29.90 52.60 18.77
C LYS A 309 28.89 52.43 17.62
N LYS A 310 27.69 52.87 17.94
CA LYS A 310 26.56 53.35 17.15
C LYS A 310 26.95 54.21 15.93
N SER A 311 26.25 54.01 14.83
CA SER A 311 25.82 55.09 13.97
C SER A 311 24.45 54.75 13.37
N ALA A 312 23.51 55.61 13.60
CA ALA A 312 22.13 55.55 13.15
C ALA A 312 21.95 56.26 11.75
N PRO A 313 20.77 56.19 11.15
CA PRO A 313 20.57 56.18 9.72
C PRO A 313 20.31 57.57 9.14
N LYS A 314 20.61 57.74 7.85
CA LYS A 314 20.16 58.90 7.06
C LYS A 314 18.91 58.51 6.25
N LYS A 315 17.80 59.18 6.62
CA LYS A 315 16.61 59.37 5.78
C LYS A 315 17.00 60.11 4.51
N THR A 316 16.55 59.66 3.37
CA THR A 316 16.38 60.51 2.19
C THR A 316 14.98 60.35 1.63
N ALA A 317 14.42 61.48 1.35
CA ALA A 317 13.04 61.80 1.11
C ALA A 317 12.54 61.38 -0.29
N ALA A 318 11.23 61.26 -0.34
CA ALA A 318 10.36 61.06 -1.49
C ALA A 318 10.59 62.07 -2.66
N LYS A 319 10.43 61.54 -3.90
CA LYS A 319 9.96 62.38 -5.02
C LYS A 319 8.93 61.60 -5.84
N LYS A 320 7.69 62.06 -5.77
CA LYS A 320 6.62 61.80 -6.71
C LYS A 320 6.97 62.46 -8.06
N PRO A 321 6.58 61.89 -9.15
CA PRO A 321 6.29 62.70 -10.36
C PRO A 321 4.79 62.65 -10.71
N ALA A 322 4.39 63.77 -11.24
CA ALA A 322 3.09 64.25 -11.54
C ALA A 322 2.45 63.59 -12.77
N ARG A 323 1.12 63.57 -12.74
CA ARG A 323 0.19 63.46 -13.88
C ARG A 323 0.47 64.50 -14.95
N LYS A 324 0.42 64.06 -16.19
CA LYS A 324 -0.04 64.90 -17.31
C LYS A 324 -0.79 64.02 -18.32
N LYS A 325 -2.00 64.46 -18.50
CA LYS A 325 -2.92 64.46 -19.63
C LYS A 325 -3.11 63.17 -20.44
#